data_d72dc411f004f4ab143f7677982a846e
#
_entry.id   d72dc411f004f4ab143f7677982a846e
#
_cell.length_a   1.000
_cell.length_b   1.000
_cell.length_c   1.000
_cell.angle_alpha   90.00
_cell.angle_beta   90.00
_cell.angle_gamma   90.00
#
_symmetry.space_group_name_H-M   'P 1'
#
loop_
_entity.id
_entity.type
_entity.pdbx_description
1 polymer ?
#
loop_
_entity_poly.entity_id
_entity_poly.type
_entity_poly.pdbx_seq_one_letter_code
_entity_poly.pdbx_strand_id
1 'polypeptide(L)'
;MKKLLCHIMLMLLCTAVFAQKSQSEFRFWEDSLIALRDIVMNEPDETVRLEMNEEFMTLLETVLQKPHSFEYPWDSVRNFAVLASPDKVFKIFTWHVVKKDYTVENFGFVQVYNESRKKHVLFPLYDKRGTIDYPNTQVGNHNRWYGAVYYKMIPVKEKNITYYTLLGLNGNNLFTNQKIIEILHFNKEMVPVFGARVFKNYPGKVSRVIFEYSKNASLHLNYETQEYLVSTGKYNPKTRQVDYRRVTSPMIIFDQLIPLDENMPSIPAYMVPESSLSQGFIEEDGRWLFMKSVIGSNPDKVKPDYEYKPRQIYNPNN
;
A
#
# COMPACT_ATOMS: atom_id res chain seq x y z
N MET A 1 -23.78 -43.07 21.83
CA MET A 1 -22.50 -42.69 21.19
C MET A 1 -22.50 -42.87 19.67
N LYS A 2 -22.77 -44.08 19.10
CA LYS A 2 -22.75 -44.30 17.62
C LYS A 2 -23.69 -43.35 16.82
N LYS A 3 -24.93 -43.12 17.30
CA LYS A 3 -25.88 -42.19 16.64
C LYS A 3 -25.41 -40.72 16.65
N LEU A 4 -24.76 -40.25 17.72
CA LEU A 4 -24.24 -38.89 17.82
C LEU A 4 -23.04 -38.73 16.86
N LEU A 5 -22.17 -39.74 16.78
CA LEU A 5 -21.02 -39.75 15.86
C LEU A 5 -21.46 -39.70 14.38
N CYS A 6 -22.54 -40.42 14.04
CA CYS A 6 -23.12 -40.45 12.70
C CYS A 6 -23.73 -39.08 12.32
N HIS A 7 -24.39 -38.36 13.27
CA HIS A 7 -24.91 -37.03 13.02
C HIS A 7 -23.79 -35.97 12.84
N ILE A 8 -22.72 -36.06 13.65
CA ILE A 8 -21.57 -35.17 13.54
C ILE A 8 -20.86 -35.41 12.17
N MET A 9 -20.70 -36.67 11.77
CA MET A 9 -20.08 -37.02 10.48
C MET A 9 -20.95 -36.58 9.29
N LEU A 10 -22.28 -36.66 9.39
CA LEU A 10 -23.21 -36.18 8.36
C LEU A 10 -23.19 -34.65 8.25
N MET A 11 -23.13 -33.92 9.38
CA MET A 11 -22.96 -32.47 9.38
C MET A 11 -21.63 -32.04 8.75
N LEU A 12 -20.52 -32.71 9.05
CA LEU A 12 -19.20 -32.42 8.46
C LEU A 12 -19.19 -32.70 6.94
N LEU A 13 -19.87 -33.77 6.48
CA LEU A 13 -20.01 -34.06 5.04
C LEU A 13 -20.85 -32.99 4.33
N CYS A 14 -21.96 -32.54 4.92
CA CYS A 14 -22.77 -31.48 4.34
C CYS A 14 -21.99 -30.15 4.23
N THR A 15 -21.24 -29.75 5.27
CA THR A 15 -20.43 -28.52 5.22
C THR A 15 -19.33 -28.60 4.17
N ALA A 16 -18.69 -29.75 3.99
CA ALA A 16 -17.66 -29.95 2.97
C ALA A 16 -18.23 -29.83 1.53
N VAL A 17 -19.42 -30.39 1.28
CA VAL A 17 -20.08 -30.30 -0.04
C VAL A 17 -20.50 -28.86 -0.35
N PHE A 18 -21.03 -28.12 0.63
CA PHE A 18 -21.39 -26.71 0.46
C PHE A 18 -20.16 -25.84 0.22
N ALA A 19 -19.06 -26.04 0.94
CA ALA A 19 -17.82 -25.32 0.75
C ALA A 19 -17.22 -25.57 -0.64
N GLN A 20 -17.22 -26.81 -1.11
CA GLN A 20 -16.72 -27.18 -2.45
C GLN A 20 -17.57 -26.57 -3.57
N LYS A 21 -18.91 -26.55 -3.43
CA LYS A 21 -19.81 -25.91 -4.40
C LYS A 21 -19.62 -24.38 -4.45
N SER A 22 -19.47 -23.74 -3.32
CA SER A 22 -19.19 -22.32 -3.24
C SER A 22 -17.85 -21.97 -3.89
N GLN A 23 -16.81 -22.74 -3.63
CA GLN A 23 -15.48 -22.54 -4.24
C GLN A 23 -15.49 -22.70 -5.76
N SER A 24 -16.23 -23.68 -6.30
CA SER A 24 -16.36 -23.86 -7.75
C SER A 24 -17.14 -22.71 -8.42
N GLU A 25 -18.15 -22.14 -7.75
CA GLU A 25 -18.89 -20.99 -8.23
C GLU A 25 -17.99 -19.74 -8.33
N PHE A 26 -17.23 -19.44 -7.27
CA PHE A 26 -16.33 -18.29 -7.28
C PHE A 26 -15.20 -18.43 -8.28
N ARG A 27 -14.70 -19.63 -8.52
CA ARG A 27 -13.71 -19.87 -9.57
C ARG A 27 -14.24 -19.53 -10.96
N PHE A 28 -15.47 -19.88 -11.26
CA PHE A 28 -16.12 -19.49 -12.53
C PHE A 28 -16.18 -17.97 -12.70
N TRP A 29 -16.54 -17.24 -11.64
CA TRP A 29 -16.54 -15.78 -11.66
C TRP A 29 -15.14 -15.19 -11.78
N GLU A 30 -14.18 -15.76 -11.09
CA GLU A 30 -12.78 -15.36 -11.16
C GLU A 30 -12.21 -15.55 -12.57
N ASP A 31 -12.51 -16.68 -13.24
CA ASP A 31 -12.12 -16.91 -14.64
C ASP A 31 -12.71 -15.84 -15.58
N SER A 32 -13.95 -15.40 -15.35
CA SER A 32 -14.57 -14.32 -16.10
C SER A 32 -13.89 -12.96 -15.82
N LEU A 33 -13.54 -12.68 -14.57
CA LEU A 33 -12.79 -11.49 -14.19
C LEU A 33 -11.39 -11.48 -14.80
N ILE A 34 -10.72 -12.65 -14.88
CA ILE A 34 -9.41 -12.79 -15.53
C ILE A 34 -9.53 -12.42 -17.01
N ALA A 35 -10.54 -12.96 -17.73
CA ALA A 35 -10.75 -12.69 -19.14
C ALA A 35 -10.96 -11.20 -19.42
N LEU A 36 -11.83 -10.53 -18.64
CA LEU A 36 -12.04 -9.10 -18.76
C LEU A 36 -10.78 -8.30 -18.45
N ARG A 37 -10.05 -8.68 -17.39
CA ARG A 37 -8.83 -8.00 -16.99
C ARG A 37 -7.72 -8.13 -18.04
N ASP A 38 -7.62 -9.28 -18.69
CA ASP A 38 -6.67 -9.50 -19.77
C ASP A 38 -6.96 -8.58 -20.98
N ILE A 39 -8.23 -8.34 -21.31
CA ILE A 39 -8.60 -7.36 -22.33
C ILE A 39 -8.20 -5.95 -21.88
N VAL A 40 -8.57 -5.54 -20.67
CA VAL A 40 -8.21 -4.21 -20.11
C VAL A 40 -6.71 -3.96 -20.16
N MET A 41 -5.89 -5.00 -20.00
CA MET A 41 -4.43 -4.86 -19.98
C MET A 41 -3.79 -4.82 -21.37
N ASN A 42 -4.38 -5.50 -22.36
CA ASN A 42 -3.72 -5.77 -23.63
C ASN A 42 -4.38 -5.06 -24.83
N GLU A 43 -5.61 -4.55 -24.67
CA GLU A 43 -6.33 -3.85 -25.74
C GLU A 43 -5.66 -2.51 -26.08
N PRO A 44 -5.28 -2.25 -27.33
CA PRO A 44 -4.64 -1.00 -27.74
C PRO A 44 -5.58 0.20 -27.68
N ASP A 45 -6.88 0.02 -27.98
CA ASP A 45 -7.87 1.10 -27.96
C ASP A 45 -8.28 1.46 -26.52
N GLU A 46 -8.09 2.72 -26.15
CA GLU A 46 -8.44 3.22 -24.81
C GLU A 46 -9.93 3.12 -24.52
N THR A 47 -10.77 3.39 -25.50
CA THR A 47 -12.23 3.38 -25.32
C THR A 47 -12.68 1.97 -24.96
N VAL A 48 -12.22 0.97 -25.71
CA VAL A 48 -12.49 -0.44 -25.43
C VAL A 48 -11.92 -0.87 -24.07
N ARG A 49 -10.68 -0.43 -23.72
CA ARG A 49 -10.12 -0.71 -22.39
C ARG A 49 -11.00 -0.20 -21.25
N LEU A 50 -11.51 1.03 -21.38
CA LEU A 50 -12.36 1.64 -20.36
C LEU A 50 -13.74 0.99 -20.30
N GLU A 51 -14.34 0.65 -21.43
CA GLU A 51 -15.60 -0.11 -21.48
C GLU A 51 -15.44 -1.50 -20.81
N MET A 52 -14.39 -2.23 -21.13
CA MET A 52 -14.13 -3.53 -20.49
C MET A 52 -13.80 -3.39 -19.02
N ASN A 53 -13.20 -2.28 -18.60
CA ASN A 53 -13.00 -2.00 -17.18
C ASN A 53 -14.32 -1.73 -16.45
N GLU A 54 -15.28 -1.06 -17.06
CA GLU A 54 -16.62 -0.88 -16.49
C GLU A 54 -17.36 -2.23 -16.36
N GLU A 55 -17.24 -3.11 -17.34
CA GLU A 55 -17.76 -4.48 -17.25
C GLU A 55 -17.08 -5.28 -16.13
N PHE A 56 -15.75 -5.19 -16.03
CA PHE A 56 -14.99 -5.79 -14.94
C PHE A 56 -15.46 -5.29 -13.56
N MET A 57 -15.63 -3.97 -13.41
CA MET A 57 -16.13 -3.35 -12.18
C MET A 57 -17.53 -3.86 -11.81
N THR A 58 -18.43 -3.88 -12.78
CA THR A 58 -19.83 -4.32 -12.58
C THR A 58 -19.90 -5.79 -12.17
N LEU A 59 -19.12 -6.64 -12.85
CA LEU A 59 -19.03 -8.05 -12.50
C LEU A 59 -18.43 -8.25 -11.11
N LEU A 60 -17.30 -7.57 -10.81
CA LEU A 60 -16.65 -7.66 -9.51
C LEU A 60 -17.58 -7.18 -8.38
N GLU A 61 -18.27 -6.05 -8.55
CA GLU A 61 -19.25 -5.57 -7.59
C GLU A 61 -20.35 -6.60 -7.31
N THR A 62 -20.90 -7.19 -8.37
CA THR A 62 -21.93 -8.23 -8.28
C THR A 62 -21.43 -9.44 -7.49
N VAL A 63 -20.22 -9.88 -7.76
CA VAL A 63 -19.66 -11.08 -7.15
C VAL A 63 -19.24 -10.83 -5.70
N LEU A 64 -18.68 -9.65 -5.39
CA LEU A 64 -18.32 -9.29 -4.02
C LEU A 64 -19.52 -9.12 -3.09
N GLN A 65 -20.72 -8.92 -3.62
CA GLN A 65 -21.97 -8.88 -2.83
C GLN A 65 -22.54 -10.27 -2.52
N LYS A 66 -22.02 -11.33 -3.16
CA LYS A 66 -22.48 -12.70 -2.89
C LYS A 66 -22.05 -13.19 -1.50
N PRO A 67 -22.84 -14.04 -0.83
CA PRO A 67 -22.42 -14.73 0.39
C PRO A 67 -21.09 -15.47 0.17
N HIS A 68 -20.21 -15.46 1.15
CA HIS A 68 -18.90 -16.11 1.13
C HIS A 68 -17.86 -15.51 0.14
N SER A 69 -18.17 -14.41 -0.54
CA SER A 69 -17.18 -13.74 -1.41
C SER A 69 -16.01 -13.17 -0.62
N PHE A 70 -16.22 -12.85 0.65
CA PHE A 70 -15.17 -12.35 1.54
C PHE A 70 -14.13 -13.42 1.87
N GLU A 71 -14.53 -14.68 2.00
CA GLU A 71 -13.63 -15.79 2.30
C GLU A 71 -12.81 -16.23 1.08
N TYR A 72 -13.29 -15.97 -0.14
CA TYR A 72 -12.60 -16.35 -1.36
C TYR A 72 -11.36 -15.47 -1.58
N PRO A 73 -10.19 -16.03 -1.96
CA PRO A 73 -8.92 -15.30 -1.99
C PRO A 73 -8.82 -14.25 -3.11
N TRP A 74 -9.41 -14.49 -4.29
CA TRP A 74 -9.34 -13.63 -5.48
C TRP A 74 -7.90 -13.36 -5.96
N ASP A 75 -7.01 -14.36 -5.85
CA ASP A 75 -5.57 -14.20 -6.04
C ASP A 75 -5.07 -14.60 -7.43
N SER A 76 -5.96 -15.09 -8.30
CA SER A 76 -5.61 -15.52 -9.66
C SER A 76 -5.71 -14.39 -10.69
N VAL A 77 -6.37 -13.28 -10.38
CA VAL A 77 -6.51 -12.13 -11.29
C VAL A 77 -5.22 -11.33 -11.33
N ARG A 78 -4.58 -11.24 -12.49
CA ARG A 78 -3.30 -10.52 -12.66
C ARG A 78 -3.48 -8.99 -12.62
N ASN A 79 -2.46 -8.30 -12.16
CA ASN A 79 -2.45 -6.82 -12.04
C ASN A 79 -3.67 -6.27 -11.28
N PHE A 80 -4.10 -7.04 -10.29
CA PHE A 80 -5.21 -6.79 -9.41
C PHE A 80 -4.77 -7.11 -7.99
N ALA A 81 -4.71 -6.12 -7.14
CA ALA A 81 -4.24 -6.29 -5.77
C ALA A 81 -5.41 -6.53 -4.82
N VAL A 82 -5.30 -7.57 -4.02
CA VAL A 82 -6.26 -7.92 -2.96
C VAL A 82 -5.52 -7.99 -1.64
N LEU A 83 -5.90 -7.14 -0.69
CA LEU A 83 -5.36 -7.18 0.67
C LEU A 83 -6.50 -7.41 1.66
N ALA A 84 -6.41 -8.49 2.43
CA ALA A 84 -7.30 -8.73 3.56
C ALA A 84 -6.69 -8.18 4.85
N SER A 85 -7.50 -7.51 5.67
CA SER A 85 -7.04 -7.07 6.98
C SER A 85 -6.75 -8.27 7.88
N PRO A 86 -5.67 -8.25 8.69
CA PRO A 86 -5.30 -9.38 9.55
C PRO A 86 -6.40 -9.74 10.58
N ASP A 87 -7.20 -8.77 11.00
CA ASP A 87 -8.35 -8.94 11.88
C ASP A 87 -9.64 -9.36 11.14
N LYS A 88 -9.57 -9.53 9.82
CA LYS A 88 -10.69 -9.94 8.95
C LYS A 88 -11.88 -8.98 8.93
N VAL A 89 -11.67 -7.72 9.26
CA VAL A 89 -12.72 -6.69 9.25
C VAL A 89 -13.07 -6.26 7.83
N PHE A 90 -12.07 -6.21 6.93
CA PHE A 90 -12.29 -5.79 5.55
C PHE A 90 -11.29 -6.43 4.57
N LYS A 91 -11.64 -6.35 3.29
CA LYS A 91 -10.72 -6.51 2.14
C LYS A 91 -10.71 -5.24 1.32
N ILE A 92 -9.54 -4.91 0.78
CA ILE A 92 -9.39 -3.85 -0.21
C ILE A 92 -8.88 -4.43 -1.52
N PHE A 93 -9.54 -4.05 -2.60
CA PHE A 93 -9.25 -4.46 -3.98
C PHE A 93 -8.81 -3.23 -4.75
N THR A 94 -7.66 -3.26 -5.41
CA THR A 94 -7.17 -2.10 -6.15
C THR A 94 -6.47 -2.51 -7.43
N TRP A 95 -6.71 -1.74 -8.50
CA TRP A 95 -6.04 -1.88 -9.79
C TRP A 95 -6.00 -0.54 -10.51
N HIS A 96 -5.37 -0.51 -11.67
CA HIS A 96 -5.32 0.70 -12.50
C HIS A 96 -5.54 0.39 -13.97
N VAL A 97 -5.89 1.42 -14.73
CA VAL A 97 -5.94 1.44 -16.18
C VAL A 97 -5.01 2.54 -16.69
N VAL A 98 -4.16 2.21 -17.65
CA VAL A 98 -3.28 3.18 -18.31
C VAL A 98 -4.05 3.83 -19.44
N LYS A 99 -4.08 5.17 -19.50
CA LYS A 99 -4.71 5.95 -20.57
C LYS A 99 -3.77 6.16 -21.76
N LYS A 100 -4.28 6.67 -22.86
CA LYS A 100 -3.54 6.93 -24.09
C LYS A 100 -2.45 7.98 -23.90
N ASP A 101 -2.65 8.93 -23.00
CA ASP A 101 -1.66 9.95 -22.61
C ASP A 101 -0.65 9.45 -21.57
N TYR A 102 -0.65 8.14 -21.29
CA TYR A 102 0.18 7.48 -20.27
C TYR A 102 -0.13 7.91 -18.82
N THR A 103 -1.18 8.66 -18.59
CA THR A 103 -1.67 8.84 -17.23
C THR A 103 -2.36 7.56 -16.76
N VAL A 104 -2.45 7.42 -15.44
CA VAL A 104 -3.03 6.24 -14.81
C VAL A 104 -4.27 6.63 -14.03
N GLU A 105 -5.35 5.91 -14.21
CA GLU A 105 -6.54 6.00 -13.38
C GLU A 105 -6.65 4.76 -12.49
N ASN A 106 -6.87 4.98 -11.20
CA ASN A 106 -6.94 3.90 -10.22
C ASN A 106 -8.38 3.60 -9.88
N PHE A 107 -8.67 2.33 -9.67
CA PHE A 107 -9.98 1.79 -9.33
C PHE A 107 -9.87 0.90 -8.11
N GLY A 108 -10.95 0.74 -7.38
CA GLY A 108 -10.96 -0.18 -6.26
C GLY A 108 -12.29 -0.30 -5.55
N PHE A 109 -12.33 -1.24 -4.62
CA PHE A 109 -13.41 -1.47 -3.68
C PHE A 109 -12.87 -1.75 -2.28
N VAL A 110 -13.60 -1.31 -1.26
CA VAL A 110 -13.41 -1.79 0.11
C VAL A 110 -14.66 -2.58 0.50
N GLN A 111 -14.48 -3.86 0.78
CA GLN A 111 -15.52 -4.77 1.27
C GLN A 111 -15.37 -4.88 2.78
N VAL A 112 -16.37 -4.41 3.54
CA VAL A 112 -16.34 -4.31 5.01
C VAL A 112 -17.46 -5.13 5.60
N TYR A 113 -17.20 -5.91 6.65
CA TYR A 113 -18.27 -6.54 7.41
C TYR A 113 -18.98 -5.52 8.29
N ASN A 114 -20.29 -5.41 8.12
CA ASN A 114 -21.14 -4.52 8.91
C ASN A 114 -21.95 -5.33 9.93
N GLU A 115 -21.57 -5.23 11.20
CA GLU A 115 -22.18 -5.95 12.32
C GLU A 115 -23.70 -5.67 12.46
N SER A 116 -24.11 -4.41 12.28
CA SER A 116 -25.52 -4.00 12.40
C SER A 116 -26.41 -4.61 11.32
N ARG A 117 -25.84 -4.80 10.12
CA ARG A 117 -26.54 -5.38 8.96
C ARG A 117 -26.28 -6.88 8.82
N LYS A 118 -25.35 -7.45 9.59
CA LYS A 118 -24.88 -8.84 9.50
C LYS A 118 -24.53 -9.27 8.07
N LYS A 119 -23.91 -8.36 7.32
CA LYS A 119 -23.48 -8.59 5.93
C LYS A 119 -22.29 -7.72 5.58
N HIS A 120 -21.60 -8.10 4.52
CA HIS A 120 -20.59 -7.24 3.91
C HIS A 120 -21.23 -6.07 3.16
N VAL A 121 -20.65 -4.89 3.30
CA VAL A 121 -20.97 -3.66 2.58
C VAL A 121 -19.80 -3.32 1.69
N LEU A 122 -20.07 -2.92 0.48
CA LEU A 122 -19.07 -2.57 -0.52
C LEU A 122 -19.03 -1.05 -0.70
N PHE A 123 -17.81 -0.50 -0.69
CA PHE A 123 -17.52 0.91 -0.96
C PHE A 123 -16.65 1.01 -2.21
N PRO A 124 -17.20 1.46 -3.36
CA PRO A 124 -16.38 1.79 -4.52
C PRO A 124 -15.41 2.94 -4.19
N LEU A 125 -14.20 2.87 -4.71
CA LEU A 125 -13.16 3.89 -4.52
C LEU A 125 -13.07 4.75 -5.78
N TYR A 126 -13.30 6.06 -5.62
CA TYR A 126 -13.22 7.02 -6.72
C TYR A 126 -11.91 7.79 -6.67
N ASP A 127 -11.02 7.55 -7.65
CA ASP A 127 -9.76 8.29 -7.80
C ASP A 127 -10.07 9.77 -8.12
N LYS A 128 -9.81 10.64 -7.16
CA LYS A 128 -9.98 12.09 -7.26
C LYS A 128 -8.66 12.84 -7.12
N ARG A 129 -7.54 12.14 -7.32
CA ARG A 129 -6.18 12.68 -7.20
C ARG A 129 -6.00 14.03 -7.89
N GLY A 130 -6.47 14.17 -9.13
CA GLY A 130 -6.36 15.42 -9.89
C GLY A 130 -7.15 16.61 -9.32
N THR A 131 -8.00 16.39 -8.31
CA THR A 131 -8.83 17.43 -7.66
C THR A 131 -8.47 17.65 -6.19
N ILE A 132 -7.36 17.06 -5.73
CA ILE A 132 -6.90 17.17 -4.34
C ILE A 132 -5.72 18.16 -4.29
N ASP A 133 -5.95 19.37 -3.80
CA ASP A 133 -4.95 20.46 -3.79
C ASP A 133 -3.75 20.16 -2.89
N TYR A 134 -3.99 19.58 -1.71
CA TYR A 134 -2.95 19.28 -0.71
C TYR A 134 -2.94 17.80 -0.34
N PRO A 135 -2.51 16.91 -1.25
CA PRO A 135 -2.70 15.47 -1.10
C PRO A 135 -2.01 14.90 0.15
N ASN A 136 -0.86 15.44 0.55
CA ASN A 136 -0.14 14.96 1.73
C ASN A 136 -0.86 15.23 3.05
N THR A 137 -1.69 16.27 3.14
CA THR A 137 -2.31 16.71 4.39
C THR A 137 -3.82 16.48 4.45
N GLN A 138 -4.45 16.31 3.28
CA GLN A 138 -5.89 16.17 3.19
C GLN A 138 -6.35 14.77 3.55
N VAL A 139 -7.40 14.69 4.38
CA VAL A 139 -8.10 13.45 4.69
C VAL A 139 -9.29 13.32 3.74
N GLY A 140 -9.48 12.14 3.17
CA GLY A 140 -10.57 11.81 2.26
C GLY A 140 -11.38 10.61 2.72
N ASN A 141 -12.33 10.22 1.89
CA ASN A 141 -13.09 8.97 2.03
C ASN A 141 -13.13 8.23 0.68
N HIS A 142 -13.91 7.20 0.57
CA HIS A 142 -14.02 6.40 -0.65
C HIS A 142 -14.46 7.22 -1.88
N ASN A 143 -15.24 8.31 -1.70
CA ASN A 143 -15.66 9.21 -2.79
C ASN A 143 -14.58 10.23 -3.20
N ARG A 144 -13.53 10.37 -2.40
CA ARG A 144 -12.41 11.28 -2.62
C ARG A 144 -11.10 10.61 -2.23
N TRP A 145 -10.82 9.52 -2.92
CA TRP A 145 -9.65 8.71 -2.72
C TRP A 145 -8.48 9.20 -3.57
N TYR A 146 -7.24 9.08 -3.03
CA TYR A 146 -6.02 9.52 -3.73
C TYR A 146 -5.52 8.48 -4.74
N GLY A 147 -6.17 7.42 -5.01
CA GLY A 147 -5.84 6.46 -6.06
C GLY A 147 -4.44 5.83 -5.96
N ALA A 148 -4.40 4.54 -5.62
CA ALA A 148 -3.18 3.74 -5.65
C ALA A 148 -3.50 2.25 -5.73
N VAL A 149 -2.56 1.46 -6.24
CA VAL A 149 -2.58 0.00 -6.11
C VAL A 149 -1.79 -0.38 -4.86
N TYR A 150 -2.46 -0.92 -3.85
CA TYR A 150 -1.85 -1.27 -2.58
C TYR A 150 -1.30 -2.69 -2.58
N TYR A 151 -0.04 -2.87 -2.15
CA TYR A 151 0.63 -4.16 -2.13
C TYR A 151 1.01 -4.66 -0.73
N LYS A 152 0.87 -3.82 0.30
CA LYS A 152 1.14 -4.19 1.70
C LYS A 152 0.18 -3.48 2.63
N MET A 153 -0.25 -4.17 3.69
CA MET A 153 -1.08 -3.63 4.76
C MET A 153 -0.46 -3.95 6.11
N ILE A 154 -0.31 -2.94 6.94
CA ILE A 154 0.25 -3.04 8.30
C ILE A 154 -0.75 -2.44 9.29
N PRO A 155 -1.38 -3.23 10.16
CA PRO A 155 -2.25 -2.70 11.20
C PRO A 155 -1.42 -2.08 12.32
N VAL A 156 -1.82 -0.90 12.77
CA VAL A 156 -1.23 -0.17 13.89
C VAL A 156 -2.35 0.31 14.79
N LYS A 157 -2.24 0.09 16.09
CA LYS A 157 -3.30 0.41 17.04
C LYS A 157 -2.90 1.56 17.96
N GLU A 158 -3.62 2.67 17.87
CA GLU A 158 -3.54 3.78 18.83
C GLU A 158 -4.80 3.82 19.68
N LYS A 159 -4.67 3.51 20.97
CA LYS A 159 -5.80 3.41 21.93
C LYS A 159 -6.88 2.44 21.39
N ASN A 160 -8.05 2.98 21.04
CA ASN A 160 -9.20 2.20 20.55
C ASN A 160 -9.38 2.27 19.03
N ILE A 161 -8.45 2.90 18.31
CA ILE A 161 -8.53 3.05 16.85
C ILE A 161 -7.47 2.14 16.23
N THR A 162 -7.87 1.30 15.29
CA THR A 162 -6.94 0.57 14.42
C THR A 162 -6.76 1.37 13.14
N TYR A 163 -5.54 1.77 12.86
CA TYR A 163 -5.09 2.32 11.59
C TYR A 163 -4.47 1.21 10.75
N TYR A 164 -4.81 1.15 9.48
CA TYR A 164 -4.19 0.23 8.53
C TYR A 164 -3.30 1.05 7.60
N THR A 165 -2.00 0.91 7.78
CA THR A 165 -1.03 1.56 6.91
C THR A 165 -0.88 0.75 5.64
N LEU A 166 -1.17 1.37 4.51
CA LEU A 166 -1.13 0.76 3.19
C LEU A 166 0.09 1.29 2.43
N LEU A 167 0.94 0.39 1.93
CA LEU A 167 1.98 0.76 0.99
C LEU A 167 1.46 0.55 -0.42
N GLY A 168 1.56 1.59 -1.25
CA GLY A 168 0.96 1.62 -2.58
C GLY A 168 1.88 2.16 -3.66
N LEU A 169 1.50 1.87 -4.89
CA LEU A 169 2.11 2.37 -6.12
C LEU A 169 1.06 3.08 -6.96
N ASN A 170 1.43 4.21 -7.54
CA ASN A 170 0.67 4.87 -8.60
C ASN A 170 1.60 5.15 -9.78
N GLY A 171 1.23 4.68 -10.98
CA GLY A 171 1.98 4.88 -12.21
C GLY A 171 2.01 6.33 -12.70
N ASN A 172 1.20 7.19 -12.09
CA ASN A 172 1.07 8.63 -12.27
C ASN A 172 0.94 9.07 -13.73
N ASN A 173 2.06 9.27 -14.43
CA ASN A 173 2.09 9.78 -15.80
C ASN A 173 3.33 9.28 -16.57
N LEU A 174 3.57 9.86 -17.77
CA LEU A 174 4.70 9.51 -18.62
C LEU A 174 6.08 9.77 -17.98
N PHE A 175 6.17 10.74 -17.07
CA PHE A 175 7.45 11.25 -16.54
C PHE A 175 7.78 10.76 -15.14
N THR A 176 6.74 10.42 -14.35
CA THR A 176 6.91 10.09 -12.93
C THR A 176 6.10 8.87 -12.51
N ASN A 177 6.60 8.18 -11.49
CA ASN A 177 5.88 7.23 -10.66
C ASN A 177 5.70 7.81 -9.25
N GLN A 178 4.76 7.25 -8.49
CA GLN A 178 4.59 7.58 -7.08
C GLN A 178 4.58 6.30 -6.24
N LYS A 179 5.26 6.33 -5.10
CA LYS A 179 5.05 5.40 -3.98
C LYS A 179 4.32 6.13 -2.87
N ILE A 180 3.43 5.43 -2.19
CA ILE A 180 2.50 6.05 -1.25
C ILE A 180 2.47 5.25 0.04
N ILE A 181 2.55 5.95 1.18
CA ILE A 181 2.18 5.42 2.48
C ILE A 181 0.84 6.06 2.84
N GLU A 182 -0.24 5.32 2.70
CA GLU A 182 -1.60 5.75 3.00
C GLU A 182 -2.05 5.20 4.34
N ILE A 183 -2.90 5.93 5.04
CA ILE A 183 -3.51 5.48 6.29
C ILE A 183 -5.00 5.28 6.07
N LEU A 184 -5.48 4.05 6.21
CA LEU A 184 -6.89 3.71 6.17
C LEU A 184 -7.39 3.46 7.59
N HIS A 185 -8.53 4.01 7.92
CA HIS A 185 -9.28 3.67 9.12
C HIS A 185 -10.78 3.75 8.85
N PHE A 186 -11.59 3.37 9.81
CA PHE A 186 -13.05 3.40 9.67
C PHE A 186 -13.66 4.36 10.68
N ASN A 187 -14.68 5.09 10.24
CA ASN A 187 -15.51 5.87 11.16
C ASN A 187 -16.49 4.95 11.94
N LYS A 188 -17.35 5.55 12.77
CA LYS A 188 -18.32 4.79 13.59
C LYS A 188 -19.34 3.99 12.77
N GLU A 189 -19.63 4.44 11.57
CA GLU A 189 -20.55 3.81 10.62
C GLU A 189 -19.85 2.77 9.72
N MET A 190 -18.57 2.47 10.00
CA MET A 190 -17.72 1.58 9.19
C MET A 190 -17.51 2.07 7.75
N VAL A 191 -17.56 3.39 7.53
CA VAL A 191 -17.17 4.00 6.25
C VAL A 191 -15.66 4.19 6.21
N PRO A 192 -14.97 3.79 5.11
CA PRO A 192 -13.53 3.95 5.00
C PRO A 192 -13.13 5.43 4.89
N VAL A 193 -12.10 5.79 5.66
CA VAL A 193 -11.48 7.11 5.71
C VAL A 193 -10.00 6.96 5.38
N PHE A 194 -9.52 7.74 4.41
CA PHE A 194 -8.14 7.71 3.93
C PHE A 194 -7.38 8.96 4.40
N GLY A 195 -6.28 8.74 5.08
CA GLY A 195 -5.44 9.76 5.70
C GLY A 195 -5.67 9.88 7.21
N ALA A 196 -4.57 9.92 7.98
CA ALA A 196 -4.58 10.26 9.40
C ALA A 196 -3.21 10.82 9.83
N ARG A 197 -3.21 11.74 10.80
CA ARG A 197 -1.98 12.37 11.33
C ARG A 197 -1.28 11.46 12.34
N VAL A 198 -0.74 10.37 11.87
CA VAL A 198 -0.02 9.37 12.68
C VAL A 198 1.50 9.43 12.52
N PHE A 199 2.03 10.31 11.67
CA PHE A 199 3.45 10.43 11.38
C PHE A 199 4.12 11.44 12.35
N LYS A 200 4.88 10.93 13.33
CA LYS A 200 5.65 11.75 14.28
C LYS A 200 6.99 12.18 13.65
N ASN A 201 7.40 13.43 13.89
CA ASN A 201 8.70 13.98 13.46
C ASN A 201 8.97 13.98 11.95
N TYR A 202 7.97 13.68 11.13
CA TYR A 202 8.06 13.81 9.68
C TYR A 202 7.68 15.24 9.25
N PRO A 203 8.36 15.84 8.26
CA PRO A 203 8.07 17.21 7.82
C PRO A 203 6.62 17.38 7.33
N GLY A 204 6.01 18.55 7.61
CA GLY A 204 4.73 18.95 7.01
C GLY A 204 3.46 18.46 7.69
N LYS A 205 3.51 17.79 8.84
CA LYS A 205 2.32 17.27 9.57
C LYS A 205 1.33 16.53 8.67
N VAL A 206 1.84 15.61 7.89
CA VAL A 206 1.12 14.91 6.83
C VAL A 206 0.11 13.88 7.35
N SER A 207 -0.92 13.58 6.55
CA SER A 207 -1.88 12.50 6.75
C SER A 207 -1.59 11.26 5.90
N ARG A 208 -0.78 11.42 4.85
CA ARG A 208 -0.15 10.39 4.02
C ARG A 208 1.20 10.87 3.54
N VAL A 209 2.05 9.95 3.10
CA VAL A 209 3.36 10.29 2.50
C VAL A 209 3.35 9.87 1.04
N ILE A 210 3.71 10.79 0.15
CA ILE A 210 3.78 10.57 -1.28
C ILE A 210 5.20 10.84 -1.72
N PHE A 211 5.83 9.86 -2.34
CA PHE A 211 7.13 9.95 -2.99
C PHE A 211 6.91 9.98 -4.49
N GLU A 212 7.11 11.13 -5.12
CA GLU A 212 7.06 11.26 -6.57
C GLU A 212 8.48 11.33 -7.13
N TYR A 213 8.78 10.47 -8.10
CA TYR A 213 10.13 10.27 -8.61
C TYR A 213 10.11 9.91 -10.09
N SER A 214 11.28 10.02 -10.73
CA SER A 214 11.47 9.75 -12.16
C SER A 214 10.89 8.40 -12.58
N LYS A 215 10.19 8.38 -13.72
CA LYS A 215 9.64 7.16 -14.33
C LYS A 215 10.72 6.09 -14.58
N ASN A 216 11.95 6.51 -14.84
CA ASN A 216 13.09 5.64 -15.14
C ASN A 216 13.82 5.13 -13.90
N ALA A 217 13.39 5.54 -12.70
CA ALA A 217 13.95 5.10 -11.44
C ALA A 217 13.03 4.09 -10.75
N SER A 218 13.57 3.36 -9.77
CA SER A 218 12.82 2.45 -8.92
C SER A 218 13.10 2.76 -7.46
N LEU A 219 12.09 3.26 -6.75
CA LEU A 219 12.16 3.59 -5.34
C LEU A 219 11.83 2.35 -4.50
N HIS A 220 12.72 1.99 -3.58
CA HIS A 220 12.39 1.00 -2.55
C HIS A 220 11.42 1.61 -1.53
N LEU A 221 10.32 0.91 -1.25
CA LEU A 221 9.40 1.18 -0.15
C LEU A 221 8.81 -0.15 0.29
N ASN A 222 9.17 -0.61 1.50
CA ASN A 222 8.71 -1.88 2.03
C ASN A 222 8.53 -1.83 3.57
N TYR A 223 7.91 -2.85 4.12
CA TYR A 223 7.83 -3.10 5.56
C TYR A 223 8.60 -4.38 5.88
N GLU A 224 9.72 -4.23 6.57
CA GLU A 224 10.66 -5.30 6.85
C GLU A 224 11.42 -5.05 8.14
N THR A 225 12.08 -6.09 8.66
CA THR A 225 12.89 -5.99 9.88
C THR A 225 14.26 -5.44 9.53
N GLN A 226 14.64 -4.32 10.18
CA GLN A 226 15.91 -3.64 9.96
C GLN A 226 16.60 -3.31 11.28
N GLU A 227 17.93 -3.13 11.21
CA GLU A 227 18.73 -2.61 12.30
C GLU A 227 18.82 -1.08 12.23
N TYR A 228 18.77 -0.43 13.38
CA TYR A 228 19.01 1.01 13.51
C TYR A 228 19.70 1.34 14.82
N LEU A 229 20.27 2.55 14.90
CA LEU A 229 20.97 3.01 16.09
C LEU A 229 20.05 3.84 16.97
N VAL A 230 19.99 3.49 18.25
CA VAL A 230 19.28 4.26 19.28
C VAL A 230 20.30 4.84 20.24
N SER A 231 20.23 6.14 20.51
CA SER A 231 21.01 6.79 21.54
C SER A 231 20.73 6.16 22.90
N THR A 232 21.78 5.80 23.62
CA THR A 232 21.64 5.33 25.02
C THR A 232 21.44 6.47 26.02
N GLY A 233 21.53 7.72 25.57
CA GLY A 233 21.57 8.91 26.42
C GLY A 233 22.87 9.10 27.19
N LYS A 234 23.83 8.17 27.06
CA LYS A 234 25.13 8.26 27.75
C LYS A 234 26.11 9.01 26.83
N TYR A 235 26.81 9.96 27.42
CA TYR A 235 27.89 10.69 26.74
C TYR A 235 29.24 10.09 27.16
N ASN A 236 30.04 9.74 26.18
CA ASN A 236 31.38 9.26 26.41
C ASN A 236 32.39 10.44 26.40
N PRO A 237 32.97 10.84 27.55
CA PRO A 237 33.83 12.02 27.62
C PRO A 237 35.18 11.82 26.90
N LYS A 238 35.60 10.56 26.68
CA LYS A 238 36.86 10.25 25.99
C LYS A 238 36.75 10.41 24.49
N THR A 239 35.61 9.96 23.89
CA THR A 239 35.34 10.04 22.44
C THR A 239 34.61 11.32 22.06
N ARG A 240 34.10 12.08 23.06
CA ARG A 240 33.21 13.24 22.87
C ARG A 240 31.94 12.92 22.04
N GLN A 241 31.45 11.70 22.13
CA GLN A 241 30.30 11.22 21.37
C GLN A 241 29.22 10.64 22.30
N VAL A 242 28.00 10.62 21.85
CA VAL A 242 26.90 9.91 22.50
C VAL A 242 27.02 8.42 22.17
N ASP A 243 26.85 7.56 23.17
CA ASP A 243 26.83 6.13 22.96
C ASP A 243 25.52 5.70 22.27
N TYR A 244 25.64 4.81 21.29
CA TYR A 244 24.53 4.23 20.56
C TYR A 244 24.50 2.72 20.75
N ARG A 245 23.31 2.15 20.78
CA ARG A 245 23.10 0.70 20.70
C ARG A 245 22.34 0.33 19.43
N ARG A 246 22.65 -0.81 18.86
CA ARG A 246 21.88 -1.39 17.75
C ARG A 246 20.59 -2.00 18.28
N VAL A 247 19.50 -1.75 17.58
CA VAL A 247 18.18 -2.32 17.85
C VAL A 247 17.61 -2.83 16.54
N THR A 248 16.99 -4.00 16.57
CA THR A 248 16.30 -4.60 15.43
C THR A 248 14.81 -4.46 15.62
N SER A 249 14.10 -3.91 14.63
CA SER A 249 12.65 -3.76 14.68
C SER A 249 12.04 -3.84 13.29
N PRO A 250 10.80 -4.32 13.15
CA PRO A 250 10.01 -4.10 11.94
C PRO A 250 9.79 -2.60 11.73
N MET A 251 9.98 -2.14 10.49
CA MET A 251 9.77 -0.74 10.12
C MET A 251 9.37 -0.60 8.66
N ILE A 252 8.75 0.51 8.32
CA ILE A 252 8.62 0.94 6.94
C ILE A 252 9.95 1.56 6.55
N ILE A 253 10.61 1.01 5.53
CA ILE A 253 11.88 1.52 5.00
C ILE A 253 11.69 2.01 3.57
N PHE A 254 12.37 3.09 3.23
CA PHE A 254 12.35 3.68 1.89
C PHE A 254 13.65 4.43 1.60
N ASP A 255 13.99 4.50 0.30
CA ASP A 255 15.12 5.27 -0.16
C ASP A 255 14.86 6.77 -0.03
N GLN A 256 15.89 7.52 0.32
CA GLN A 256 15.84 8.99 0.24
C GLN A 256 15.81 9.41 -1.22
N LEU A 257 14.89 10.31 -1.57
CA LEU A 257 14.87 10.94 -2.87
C LEU A 257 15.86 12.12 -2.91
N ILE A 258 16.68 12.14 -3.94
CA ILE A 258 17.60 13.23 -4.25
C ILE A 258 17.38 13.71 -5.67
N PRO A 259 17.66 14.97 -6.01
CA PRO A 259 17.63 15.44 -7.38
C PRO A 259 18.79 14.80 -8.18
N LEU A 260 18.50 14.44 -9.42
CA LEU A 260 19.52 13.95 -10.38
C LEU A 260 20.56 15.02 -10.70
N ASP A 261 20.12 16.29 -10.72
CA ASP A 261 20.95 17.49 -10.83
C ASP A 261 20.56 18.45 -9.70
N GLU A 262 21.55 18.92 -8.93
CA GLU A 262 21.39 19.83 -7.79
C GLU A 262 20.72 21.16 -8.18
N ASN A 263 20.82 21.56 -9.46
CA ASN A 263 20.17 22.76 -9.97
C ASN A 263 18.67 22.60 -10.28
N MET A 264 18.13 21.38 -10.17
CA MET A 264 16.71 21.08 -10.45
C MET A 264 15.99 20.37 -9.27
N PRO A 265 16.12 20.82 -8.02
CA PRO A 265 15.68 20.05 -6.85
C PRO A 265 14.16 19.88 -6.73
N SER A 266 13.37 20.72 -7.42
CA SER A 266 11.90 20.76 -7.26
C SER A 266 11.13 20.08 -8.38
N ILE A 267 11.80 19.39 -9.30
CA ILE A 267 11.14 18.74 -10.46
C ILE A 267 11.05 17.24 -10.21
N PRO A 268 9.87 16.67 -9.93
CA PRO A 268 9.71 15.25 -9.61
C PRO A 268 10.27 14.28 -10.66
N ALA A 269 10.20 14.64 -11.95
CA ALA A 269 10.73 13.83 -13.04
C ALA A 269 12.27 13.64 -12.97
N TYR A 270 12.97 14.47 -12.21
CA TYR A 270 14.41 14.37 -11.98
C TYR A 270 14.77 13.89 -10.57
N MET A 271 13.79 13.58 -9.73
CA MET A 271 14.04 12.98 -8.42
C MET A 271 14.35 11.49 -8.60
N VAL A 272 15.42 11.03 -8.00
CA VAL A 272 15.86 9.63 -8.05
C VAL A 272 16.16 9.11 -6.64
N PRO A 273 16.00 7.80 -6.38
CA PRO A 273 16.33 7.23 -5.09
C PRO A 273 17.85 7.13 -4.91
N GLU A 274 18.33 7.50 -3.72
CA GLU A 274 19.69 7.25 -3.25
C GLU A 274 19.69 6.06 -2.30
N SER A 275 19.98 4.88 -2.83
CA SER A 275 19.88 3.61 -2.09
C SER A 275 20.89 3.45 -0.95
N SER A 276 21.92 4.30 -0.88
CA SER A 276 22.85 4.34 0.26
C SER A 276 22.31 5.12 1.45
N LEU A 277 21.21 5.87 1.27
CA LEU A 277 20.59 6.73 2.26
C LEU A 277 19.15 6.29 2.49
N SER A 278 18.97 5.26 3.31
CA SER A 278 17.64 4.79 3.68
C SER A 278 17.08 5.58 4.85
N GLN A 279 15.79 5.87 4.74
CA GLN A 279 14.95 6.47 5.77
C GLN A 279 13.85 5.48 6.16
N GLY A 280 13.15 5.73 7.25
CA GLY A 280 12.09 4.82 7.65
C GLY A 280 11.14 5.37 8.68
N PHE A 281 10.15 4.56 9.01
CA PHE A 281 9.25 4.77 10.14
C PHE A 281 9.21 3.53 11.01
N ILE A 282 9.43 3.72 12.32
CA ILE A 282 9.17 2.68 13.32
C ILE A 282 7.82 2.94 14.00
N GLU A 283 7.15 1.86 14.39
CA GLU A 283 5.93 1.98 15.18
C GLU A 283 6.29 2.29 16.63
N GLU A 284 5.66 3.32 17.19
CA GLU A 284 5.78 3.75 18.57
C GLU A 284 4.43 4.25 19.08
N ASP A 285 3.86 3.55 20.06
CA ASP A 285 2.56 3.89 20.68
C ASP A 285 1.41 4.08 19.68
N GLY A 286 1.33 3.24 18.68
CA GLY A 286 0.30 3.31 17.64
C GLY A 286 0.51 4.37 16.57
N ARG A 287 1.72 4.91 16.47
CA ARG A 287 2.10 5.94 15.49
C ARG A 287 3.43 5.60 14.81
N TRP A 288 3.68 6.26 13.70
CA TRP A 288 4.89 6.11 12.90
C TRP A 288 5.90 7.20 13.26
N LEU A 289 6.96 6.85 14.00
CA LEU A 289 8.08 7.74 14.30
C LEU A 289 9.07 7.73 13.14
N PHE A 290 9.34 8.91 12.57
CA PHE A 290 10.27 9.07 11.45
C PHE A 290 11.72 8.90 11.89
N MET A 291 12.45 8.08 11.15
CA MET A 291 13.88 7.84 11.28
C MET A 291 14.60 8.40 10.05
N LYS A 292 15.36 9.47 10.24
CA LYS A 292 16.05 10.17 9.15
C LYS A 292 17.18 9.34 8.53
N SER A 293 17.74 8.40 9.28
CA SER A 293 18.77 7.49 8.79
C SER A 293 18.55 6.11 9.39
N VAL A 294 18.46 5.12 8.53
CA VAL A 294 18.38 3.70 8.88
C VAL A 294 19.62 3.03 8.31
N ILE A 295 20.25 2.15 9.09
CA ILE A 295 21.41 1.38 8.63
C ILE A 295 20.86 0.36 7.63
N GLY A 296 21.12 0.57 6.34
CA GLY A 296 20.77 -0.42 5.30
C GLY A 296 21.47 -1.76 5.56
N SER A 297 21.10 -2.79 4.82
CA SER A 297 21.50 -4.21 4.98
C SER A 297 23.02 -4.50 5.04
N ASN A 298 23.88 -3.48 5.12
CA ASN A 298 25.33 -3.65 5.28
C ASN A 298 25.87 -2.71 6.38
N PRO A 299 25.66 -3.05 7.67
CA PRO A 299 26.06 -2.21 8.80
C PRO A 299 27.58 -1.99 8.92
N ASP A 300 28.40 -2.82 8.26
CA ASP A 300 29.87 -2.72 8.32
C ASP A 300 30.46 -1.60 7.47
N LYS A 301 29.65 -0.91 6.66
CA LYS A 301 30.11 0.14 5.73
C LYS A 301 29.62 1.57 6.05
N VAL A 302 28.78 1.75 7.04
CA VAL A 302 28.30 3.09 7.43
C VAL A 302 29.31 3.73 8.37
N LYS A 303 30.17 4.59 7.84
CA LYS A 303 30.97 5.52 8.66
C LYS A 303 30.03 6.64 9.16
N PRO A 304 30.10 7.03 10.47
CA PRO A 304 29.25 8.07 11.03
C PRO A 304 29.37 9.46 10.39
N ASP A 305 30.44 9.70 9.65
CA ASP A 305 30.79 10.98 9.03
C ASP A 305 30.83 10.87 7.49
N TYR A 306 29.79 10.30 6.87
CA TYR A 306 29.73 10.27 5.42
C TYR A 306 29.32 11.65 4.89
N GLU A 307 30.30 12.39 4.43
CA GLU A 307 30.10 13.57 3.57
C GLU A 307 29.67 13.08 2.18
N TYR A 308 28.42 13.35 1.83
CA TYR A 308 27.88 13.02 0.50
C TYR A 308 28.74 13.68 -0.58
N LYS A 309 29.38 12.88 -1.42
CA LYS A 309 29.97 13.35 -2.67
C LYS A 309 29.10 12.88 -3.81
N PRO A 310 28.48 13.81 -4.58
CA PRO A 310 27.65 13.44 -5.71
C PRO A 310 28.48 12.60 -6.69
N ARG A 311 27.85 11.54 -7.25
CA ARG A 311 28.47 10.77 -8.34
C ARG A 311 28.73 11.70 -9.51
N GLN A 312 29.97 11.73 -9.98
CA GLN A 312 30.28 12.38 -11.27
C GLN A 312 29.52 11.61 -12.36
N ILE A 313 28.54 12.29 -12.97
CA ILE A 313 27.82 11.76 -14.13
C ILE A 313 28.85 11.66 -15.27
N TYR A 314 28.83 10.52 -15.95
CA TYR A 314 29.65 10.31 -17.18
C TYR A 314 29.48 11.49 -18.13
N ASN A 315 30.55 12.22 -18.37
CA ASN A 315 30.61 13.26 -19.37
C ASN A 315 31.17 12.63 -20.66
N PRO A 316 30.36 12.51 -21.75
CA PRO A 316 30.82 11.90 -23.00
C PRO A 316 31.94 12.67 -23.74
N ASN A 317 32.36 13.83 -23.19
CA ASN A 317 33.39 14.71 -23.79
C ASN A 317 34.73 14.72 -23.04
N ASN A 318 34.96 13.74 -22.15
CA ASN A 318 36.29 13.47 -21.55
C ASN A 318 36.80 12.10 -21.95
#